data_06b5dae009d24bf98fd4d6c89d1b89c5
#
_entry.id   06b5dae009d24bf98fd4d6c89d1b89c5
#
_cell.length_a   1.000
_cell.length_b   1.000
_cell.length_c   1.000
_cell.angle_alpha   90.00
_cell.angle_beta   90.00
_cell.angle_gamma   90.00
#
_symmetry.space_group_name_H-M   'P 1'
#
loop_
_entity.id
_entity.type
_entity.pdbx_description
1 polymer ?
#
loop_
_entity_poly.entity_id
_entity_poly.type
_entity_poly.pdbx_seq_one_letter_code
_entity_poly.pdbx_strand_id
1 'polypeptide(L)'
;MRFAIHAVLMTFAAAQVQAQSLTCGNDAGGFASWKSEFATYAQANGVGPAGLAALANAQYATRTINADRNQTGVRYALDDFIRIRLGSISGFASQAQRRLADNRALFDQLTATYGVPAGVLLAIHGMETGFGNNMGSENVVNSITTMAYDCRRSDFFLPHALAALVMVDYGVLSPDQIGAFHGELGHTQFLPGNALAYGRDGNGDGRVDFYNMADAMASTANFLRQKGWQPGLGYQEGEPNFPVLNLWNAATVYQQAIALAGQAIGN
;
A
#
# COMPACT_ATOMS: atom_id res chain seq x y z
N MET A 1 6.70 -32.18 22.18
CA MET A 1 5.28 -32.16 21.78
C MET A 1 5.19 -31.45 20.44
N ARG A 2 4.84 -32.16 19.37
CA ARG A 2 4.74 -31.56 18.02
C ARG A 2 3.33 -31.03 17.86
N PHE A 3 3.17 -29.73 17.75
CA PHE A 3 1.90 -29.12 17.36
C PHE A 3 1.78 -29.14 15.84
N ALA A 4 0.83 -29.92 15.35
CA ALA A 4 0.46 -29.97 13.95
C ALA A 4 -0.42 -28.75 13.64
N ILE A 5 0.10 -27.87 12.78
CA ILE A 5 -0.69 -26.77 12.21
C ILE A 5 -1.62 -27.38 11.17
N HIS A 6 -2.91 -27.45 11.50
CA HIS A 6 -3.93 -27.82 10.53
C HIS A 6 -4.22 -26.61 9.65
N ALA A 7 -3.80 -26.69 8.39
CA ALA A 7 -4.24 -25.76 7.35
C ALA A 7 -5.74 -25.96 7.12
N VAL A 8 -6.56 -25.03 7.59
CA VAL A 8 -7.98 -24.98 7.24
C VAL A 8 -8.08 -24.42 5.84
N LEU A 9 -8.25 -25.31 4.87
CA LEU A 9 -8.68 -24.96 3.52
C LEU A 9 -10.15 -24.50 3.59
N MET A 10 -10.41 -23.21 3.71
CA MET A 10 -11.74 -22.66 3.48
C MET A 10 -12.02 -22.67 1.99
N THR A 11 -12.82 -23.62 1.54
CA THR A 11 -13.46 -23.59 0.22
C THR A 11 -14.54 -22.51 0.26
N PHE A 12 -14.25 -21.35 -0.33
CA PHE A 12 -15.28 -20.35 -0.59
C PHE A 12 -16.24 -20.92 -1.64
N ALA A 13 -17.39 -21.37 -1.19
CA ALA A 13 -18.54 -21.54 -2.08
C ALA A 13 -18.94 -20.14 -2.57
N ALA A 14 -18.68 -19.85 -3.85
CA ALA A 14 -19.14 -18.64 -4.50
C ALA A 14 -20.66 -18.66 -4.58
N ALA A 15 -21.32 -18.17 -3.52
CA ALA A 15 -22.66 -17.65 -3.65
C ALA A 15 -22.54 -16.42 -4.55
N GLN A 16 -23.08 -16.51 -5.77
CA GLN A 16 -23.30 -15.35 -6.62
C GLN A 16 -24.36 -14.47 -5.94
N VAL A 17 -23.92 -13.67 -4.96
CA VAL A 17 -24.69 -12.51 -4.54
C VAL A 17 -24.63 -11.58 -5.74
N GLN A 18 -25.77 -11.41 -6.42
CA GLN A 18 -25.94 -10.40 -7.45
C GLN A 18 -25.36 -9.11 -6.88
N ALA A 19 -24.34 -8.57 -7.55
CA ALA A 19 -23.71 -7.32 -7.15
C ALA A 19 -24.80 -6.25 -7.16
N GLN A 20 -25.35 -5.96 -6.00
CA GLN A 20 -26.19 -4.80 -5.79
C GLN A 20 -25.25 -3.63 -6.05
N SER A 21 -25.47 -2.91 -7.17
CA SER A 21 -24.63 -1.79 -7.55
C SER A 21 -24.75 -0.73 -6.45
N LEU A 22 -23.68 -0.58 -5.66
CA LEU A 22 -23.60 0.48 -4.66
C LEU A 22 -23.74 1.82 -5.35
N THR A 23 -24.61 2.69 -4.83
CA THR A 23 -24.88 3.99 -5.42
C THR A 23 -23.76 4.97 -5.09
N CYS A 24 -22.79 5.12 -5.98
CA CYS A 24 -21.71 6.11 -5.80
C CYS A 24 -22.25 7.56 -5.80
N GLY A 25 -21.49 8.50 -5.30
CA GLY A 25 -21.80 9.92 -5.29
C GLY A 25 -20.60 10.80 -5.55
N ASN A 26 -20.83 12.11 -5.75
CA ASN A 26 -19.79 13.08 -6.08
C ASN A 26 -19.61 14.16 -5.01
N ASP A 27 -20.37 14.07 -3.91
CA ASP A 27 -20.34 14.97 -2.76
C ASP A 27 -20.73 14.24 -1.46
N ALA A 28 -20.69 14.91 -0.32
CA ALA A 28 -20.97 14.29 0.97
C ALA A 28 -22.44 13.86 1.19
N GLY A 29 -23.38 14.35 0.36
CA GLY A 29 -24.82 14.22 0.64
C GLY A 29 -25.32 12.79 0.66
N GLY A 30 -24.81 11.93 -0.24
CA GLY A 30 -25.17 10.50 -0.33
C GLY A 30 -24.33 9.56 0.53
N PHE A 31 -23.27 10.05 1.19
CA PHE A 31 -22.30 9.18 1.86
C PHE A 31 -22.92 8.35 3.01
N ALA A 32 -23.83 8.93 3.77
CA ALA A 32 -24.50 8.22 4.87
C ALA A 32 -25.37 7.04 4.36
N SER A 33 -26.12 7.25 3.27
CA SER A 33 -26.92 6.18 2.63
C SER A 33 -26.00 5.10 2.06
N TRP A 34 -24.97 5.51 1.34
CA TRP A 34 -23.98 4.58 0.79
C TRP A 34 -23.31 3.72 1.87
N LYS A 35 -22.95 4.30 3.03
CA LYS A 35 -22.40 3.52 4.15
C LYS A 35 -23.33 2.39 4.59
N SER A 36 -24.64 2.64 4.60
CA SER A 36 -25.63 1.63 4.96
C SER A 36 -25.73 0.50 3.92
N GLU A 37 -25.68 0.85 2.65
CA GLU A 37 -25.63 -0.11 1.53
C GLU A 37 -24.32 -0.90 1.58
N PHE A 38 -23.20 -0.21 1.75
CA PHE A 38 -21.87 -0.83 1.81
C PHE A 38 -21.70 -1.72 3.06
N ALA A 39 -22.33 -1.40 4.20
CA ALA A 39 -22.32 -2.25 5.38
C ALA A 39 -22.94 -3.62 5.08
N THR A 40 -24.07 -3.66 4.35
CA THR A 40 -24.70 -4.91 3.93
C THR A 40 -23.78 -5.72 3.01
N TYR A 41 -23.16 -5.06 2.04
CA TYR A 41 -22.19 -5.68 1.15
C TYR A 41 -20.96 -6.18 1.92
N ALA A 42 -20.39 -5.37 2.81
CA ALA A 42 -19.21 -5.70 3.61
C ALA A 42 -19.47 -6.90 4.53
N GLN A 43 -20.63 -6.94 5.20
CA GLN A 43 -21.04 -8.07 6.04
C GLN A 43 -21.15 -9.36 5.22
N ALA A 44 -21.77 -9.30 4.04
CA ALA A 44 -21.88 -10.45 3.13
C ALA A 44 -20.49 -10.93 2.61
N ASN A 45 -19.49 -10.07 2.64
CA ASN A 45 -18.11 -10.37 2.27
C ASN A 45 -17.17 -10.59 3.47
N GLY A 46 -17.73 -10.90 4.65
CA GLY A 46 -16.98 -11.39 5.80
C GLY A 46 -16.42 -10.32 6.74
N VAL A 47 -16.84 -9.06 6.61
CA VAL A 47 -16.51 -8.02 7.59
C VAL A 47 -17.33 -8.22 8.85
N GLY A 48 -16.66 -8.33 9.97
CA GLY A 48 -17.27 -8.54 11.28
C GLY A 48 -17.62 -7.24 12.01
N PRO A 49 -17.99 -7.36 13.30
CA PRO A 49 -18.57 -6.25 14.05
C PRO A 49 -17.66 -5.02 14.20
N ALA A 50 -16.34 -5.21 14.37
CA ALA A 50 -15.41 -4.09 14.57
C ALA A 50 -15.23 -3.27 13.27
N GLY A 51 -15.09 -3.94 12.13
CA GLY A 51 -15.02 -3.29 10.82
C GLY A 51 -16.33 -2.56 10.48
N LEU A 52 -17.49 -3.19 10.74
CA LEU A 52 -18.79 -2.55 10.54
C LEU A 52 -18.99 -1.33 11.45
N ALA A 53 -18.50 -1.37 12.69
CA ALA A 53 -18.52 -0.23 13.60
C ALA A 53 -17.61 0.90 13.10
N ALA A 54 -16.43 0.57 12.59
CA ALA A 54 -15.53 1.54 11.98
C ALA A 54 -16.18 2.21 10.75
N LEU A 55 -16.84 1.45 9.88
CA LEU A 55 -17.60 1.98 8.75
C LEU A 55 -18.74 2.91 9.21
N ALA A 56 -19.52 2.50 10.21
CA ALA A 56 -20.62 3.31 10.72
C ALA A 56 -20.14 4.69 11.21
N ASN A 57 -18.96 4.74 11.87
CA ASN A 57 -18.34 5.95 12.39
C ASN A 57 -17.57 6.75 11.34
N ALA A 58 -17.32 6.19 10.16
CA ALA A 58 -16.55 6.85 9.11
C ALA A 58 -17.20 8.18 8.68
N GLN A 59 -16.34 9.19 8.50
CA GLN A 59 -16.71 10.53 8.05
C GLN A 59 -16.29 10.74 6.60
N TYR A 60 -17.08 11.52 5.85
CA TYR A 60 -16.70 11.92 4.50
C TYR A 60 -15.44 12.78 4.52
N ALA A 61 -14.38 12.31 3.87
CA ALA A 61 -13.07 12.94 3.90
C ALA A 61 -12.93 13.96 2.75
N THR A 62 -13.38 15.19 2.96
CA THR A 62 -13.30 16.28 1.95
C THR A 62 -11.88 16.55 1.49
N ARG A 63 -10.87 16.48 2.38
CA ARG A 63 -9.45 16.67 2.01
C ARG A 63 -8.95 15.59 1.06
N THR A 64 -9.38 14.35 1.27
CA THR A 64 -9.13 13.21 0.38
C THR A 64 -9.65 13.49 -1.03
N ILE A 65 -10.92 13.88 -1.16
CA ILE A 65 -11.52 14.16 -2.46
C ILE A 65 -10.86 15.36 -3.15
N ASN A 66 -10.52 16.40 -2.40
CA ASN A 66 -9.79 17.54 -2.96
C ASN A 66 -8.40 17.13 -3.48
N ALA A 67 -7.66 16.30 -2.73
CA ALA A 67 -6.38 15.79 -3.17
C ALA A 67 -6.52 14.93 -4.44
N ASP A 68 -7.51 14.01 -4.47
CA ASP A 68 -7.77 13.13 -5.60
C ASP A 68 -8.16 13.90 -6.87
N ARG A 69 -9.04 14.89 -6.77
CA ARG A 69 -9.51 15.67 -7.92
C ARG A 69 -8.46 16.66 -8.45
N ASN A 70 -7.56 17.12 -7.58
CA ASN A 70 -6.44 17.98 -7.95
C ASN A 70 -5.21 17.19 -8.43
N GLN A 71 -5.26 15.85 -8.42
CA GLN A 71 -4.18 15.00 -8.90
C GLN A 71 -4.08 15.10 -10.43
N THR A 72 -3.30 16.06 -10.91
CA THR A 72 -2.84 16.10 -12.31
C THR A 72 -1.80 14.99 -12.45
N GLY A 73 -2.01 14.05 -13.39
CA GLY A 73 -1.06 12.96 -13.61
C GLY A 73 0.39 13.47 -13.72
N VAL A 74 1.35 12.66 -13.27
CA VAL A 74 2.78 13.02 -13.29
C VAL A 74 3.22 13.23 -14.73
N ARG A 75 3.42 14.48 -15.13
CA ARG A 75 3.83 14.91 -16.49
C ARG A 75 5.21 15.57 -16.49
N TYR A 76 6.03 15.28 -15.49
CA TYR A 76 7.38 15.81 -15.41
C TYR A 76 8.34 15.05 -16.33
N ALA A 77 9.31 15.75 -16.91
CA ALA A 77 10.52 15.11 -17.40
C ALA A 77 11.26 14.44 -16.21
N LEU A 78 12.05 13.40 -16.49
CA LEU A 78 12.70 12.61 -15.43
C LEU A 78 13.60 13.48 -14.52
N ASP A 79 14.38 14.39 -15.10
CA ASP A 79 15.27 15.27 -14.34
C ASP A 79 14.50 16.19 -13.38
N ASP A 80 13.36 16.74 -13.84
CA ASP A 80 12.50 17.57 -12.99
C ASP A 80 11.85 16.73 -11.89
N PHE A 81 11.41 15.52 -12.21
CA PHE A 81 10.85 14.60 -11.23
C PHE A 81 11.87 14.26 -10.14
N ILE A 82 13.09 13.90 -10.53
CA ILE A 82 14.21 13.62 -9.61
C ILE A 82 14.48 14.85 -8.72
N ARG A 83 14.60 16.03 -9.33
CA ARG A 83 14.87 17.27 -8.58
C ARG A 83 13.76 17.58 -7.55
N ILE A 84 12.50 17.40 -7.93
CA ILE A 84 11.33 17.71 -7.06
C ILE A 84 11.17 16.67 -5.96
N ARG A 85 11.31 15.38 -6.29
CA ARG A 85 10.97 14.26 -5.37
C ARG A 85 12.16 13.79 -4.53
N LEU A 86 13.37 13.82 -5.08
CA LEU A 86 14.59 13.31 -4.44
C LEU A 86 15.62 14.42 -4.12
N GLY A 87 15.47 15.61 -4.71
CA GLY A 87 16.49 16.64 -4.69
C GLY A 87 17.64 16.33 -5.65
N SER A 88 18.34 15.25 -5.42
CA SER A 88 19.34 14.67 -6.34
C SER A 88 19.51 13.18 -6.08
N ILE A 89 19.89 12.41 -7.09
CA ILE A 89 20.19 10.98 -6.93
C ILE A 89 21.29 10.74 -5.90
N SER A 90 22.40 11.48 -5.96
CA SER A 90 23.52 11.29 -5.04
C SER A 90 23.18 11.63 -3.58
N GLY A 91 22.49 12.73 -3.35
CA GLY A 91 22.05 13.14 -2.01
C GLY A 91 21.05 12.15 -1.41
N PHE A 92 20.10 11.72 -2.23
CA PHE A 92 19.11 10.71 -1.83
C PHE A 92 19.79 9.36 -1.53
N ALA A 93 20.68 8.89 -2.42
CA ALA A 93 21.43 7.65 -2.22
C ALA A 93 22.26 7.68 -0.95
N SER A 94 22.95 8.79 -0.66
CA SER A 94 23.72 8.94 0.58
C SER A 94 22.87 8.84 1.84
N GLN A 95 21.63 9.34 1.82
CA GLN A 95 20.68 9.18 2.91
C GLN A 95 20.22 7.73 3.08
N ALA A 96 19.90 7.06 1.96
CA ALA A 96 19.48 5.67 1.93
C ALA A 96 20.59 4.71 2.38
N GLN A 97 21.84 4.95 1.95
CA GLN A 97 23.01 4.15 2.33
C GLN A 97 23.27 4.18 3.84
N ARG A 98 23.04 5.30 4.52
CA ARG A 98 23.11 5.33 6.00
C ARG A 98 22.07 4.40 6.62
N ARG A 99 20.83 4.43 6.12
CA ARG A 99 19.76 3.53 6.61
C ARG A 99 20.02 2.07 6.29
N LEU A 100 20.62 1.80 5.14
CA LEU A 100 21.08 0.45 4.79
C LEU A 100 22.13 -0.04 5.79
N ALA A 101 23.13 0.79 6.10
CA ALA A 101 24.18 0.45 7.08
C ALA A 101 23.60 0.20 8.47
N ASP A 102 22.69 1.06 8.93
CA ASP A 102 22.05 0.94 10.24
C ASP A 102 21.15 -0.30 10.37
N ASN A 103 20.66 -0.83 9.24
CA ASN A 103 19.72 -1.97 9.18
C ASN A 103 20.23 -3.10 8.28
N ARG A 104 21.52 -3.27 8.17
CA ARG A 104 22.18 -4.18 7.23
C ARG A 104 21.62 -5.60 7.30
N ALA A 105 21.49 -6.15 8.49
CA ALA A 105 21.00 -7.52 8.68
C ALA A 105 19.57 -7.73 8.12
N LEU A 106 18.68 -6.74 8.32
CA LEU A 106 17.33 -6.77 7.75
C LEU A 106 17.38 -6.82 6.22
N PHE A 107 18.09 -5.90 5.59
CA PHE A 107 18.13 -5.81 4.14
C PHE A 107 18.83 -7.01 3.49
N ASP A 108 19.87 -7.56 4.12
CA ASP A 108 20.51 -8.81 3.67
C ASP A 108 19.52 -9.97 3.72
N GLN A 109 18.76 -10.10 4.80
CA GLN A 109 17.72 -11.11 4.94
C GLN A 109 16.61 -10.95 3.89
N LEU A 110 16.12 -9.73 3.65
CA LEU A 110 15.08 -9.46 2.64
C LEU A 110 15.57 -9.77 1.23
N THR A 111 16.81 -9.36 0.90
CA THR A 111 17.43 -9.68 -0.40
C THR A 111 17.59 -11.18 -0.59
N ALA A 112 18.06 -11.90 0.44
CA ALA A 112 18.18 -13.36 0.39
C ALA A 112 16.82 -14.06 0.24
N THR A 113 15.78 -13.57 0.89
CA THR A 113 14.44 -14.19 0.92
C THR A 113 13.65 -13.92 -0.37
N TYR A 114 13.64 -12.67 -0.84
CA TYR A 114 12.79 -12.23 -1.94
C TYR A 114 13.53 -11.96 -3.24
N GLY A 115 14.85 -11.84 -3.19
CA GLY A 115 15.69 -11.52 -4.35
C GLY A 115 15.55 -10.09 -4.84
N VAL A 116 14.94 -9.19 -4.02
CA VAL A 116 14.79 -7.77 -4.33
C VAL A 116 15.96 -7.01 -3.70
N PRO A 117 16.74 -6.24 -4.47
CA PRO A 117 17.87 -5.49 -3.94
C PRO A 117 17.46 -4.46 -2.87
N ALA A 118 18.27 -4.31 -1.83
CA ALA A 118 18.06 -3.31 -0.77
C ALA A 118 17.88 -1.91 -1.34
N GLY A 119 18.64 -1.54 -2.37
CA GLY A 119 18.54 -0.25 -3.04
C GLY A 119 17.15 0.03 -3.62
N VAL A 120 16.48 -0.96 -4.20
CA VAL A 120 15.11 -0.82 -4.74
C VAL A 120 14.11 -0.57 -3.60
N LEU A 121 14.20 -1.34 -2.51
CA LEU A 121 13.33 -1.18 -1.34
C LEU A 121 13.50 0.19 -0.69
N LEU A 122 14.72 0.64 -0.53
CA LEU A 122 15.04 1.96 0.03
C LEU A 122 14.66 3.11 -0.91
N ALA A 123 14.77 2.92 -2.24
CA ALA A 123 14.30 3.91 -3.20
C ALA A 123 12.78 4.11 -3.07
N ILE A 124 12.00 3.04 -3.01
CA ILE A 124 10.56 3.07 -2.76
C ILE A 124 10.28 3.76 -1.43
N HIS A 125 10.90 3.33 -0.33
CA HIS A 125 10.70 3.89 1.01
C HIS A 125 10.94 5.40 1.06
N GLY A 126 12.05 5.84 0.46
CA GLY A 126 12.38 7.26 0.42
C GLY A 126 11.41 8.07 -0.43
N MET A 127 10.99 7.54 -1.57
CA MET A 127 10.06 8.22 -2.47
C MET A 127 8.64 8.29 -1.94
N GLU A 128 8.18 7.27 -1.21
CA GLU A 128 6.82 7.24 -0.64
C GLU A 128 6.68 8.18 0.57
N THR A 129 7.58 8.06 1.52
CA THR A 129 7.40 8.71 2.83
C THR A 129 8.61 9.52 3.31
N GLY A 130 9.63 9.74 2.47
CA GLY A 130 10.87 10.36 2.93
C GLY A 130 11.53 9.53 4.05
N PHE A 131 11.53 8.22 3.86
CA PHE A 131 12.04 7.24 4.83
C PHE A 131 11.26 7.24 6.18
N GLY A 132 9.94 7.31 6.10
CA GLY A 132 9.04 7.26 7.24
C GLY A 132 8.77 8.61 7.91
N ASN A 133 9.33 9.72 7.38
CA ASN A 133 9.12 11.05 7.96
C ASN A 133 7.72 11.62 7.68
N ASN A 134 7.03 11.12 6.66
CA ASN A 134 5.69 11.58 6.29
C ASN A 134 4.84 10.39 5.83
N MET A 135 4.14 9.77 6.76
CA MET A 135 3.24 8.64 6.50
C MET A 135 1.77 9.06 6.35
N GLY A 136 1.51 10.36 6.18
CA GLY A 136 0.18 10.90 5.98
C GLY A 136 -0.40 11.60 7.21
N SER A 137 -1.62 12.14 7.04
CA SER A 137 -2.32 12.94 8.06
C SER A 137 -3.83 12.70 8.09
N GLU A 138 -4.33 11.74 7.29
CA GLU A 138 -5.75 11.47 7.18
C GLU A 138 -6.12 10.16 7.89
N ASN A 139 -7.34 10.08 8.42
CA ASN A 139 -7.83 8.80 8.93
C ASN A 139 -8.04 7.83 7.77
N VAL A 140 -7.43 6.64 7.85
CA VAL A 140 -7.43 5.65 6.78
C VAL A 140 -8.84 5.20 6.42
N VAL A 141 -9.67 4.86 7.42
CA VAL A 141 -11.03 4.37 7.18
C VAL A 141 -11.89 5.44 6.53
N ASN A 142 -11.79 6.69 6.99
CA ASN A 142 -12.51 7.81 6.38
C ASN A 142 -12.09 8.03 4.93
N SER A 143 -10.78 8.05 4.67
CA SER A 143 -10.24 8.29 3.34
C SER A 143 -10.63 7.18 2.37
N ILE A 144 -10.37 5.91 2.71
CA ILE A 144 -10.59 4.80 1.79
C ILE A 144 -12.08 4.57 1.51
N THR A 145 -12.96 4.75 2.51
CA THR A 145 -14.42 4.63 2.31
C THR A 145 -14.96 5.79 1.48
N THR A 146 -14.44 7.00 1.67
CA THR A 146 -14.79 8.14 0.82
C THR A 146 -14.36 7.92 -0.63
N MET A 147 -13.15 7.39 -0.87
CA MET A 147 -12.68 7.03 -2.21
C MET A 147 -13.52 5.92 -2.86
N ALA A 148 -13.95 4.94 -2.07
CA ALA A 148 -14.85 3.87 -2.55
C ALA A 148 -16.26 4.38 -2.88
N TYR A 149 -16.71 5.43 -2.21
CA TYR A 149 -17.98 6.10 -2.49
C TYR A 149 -17.91 7.04 -3.71
N ASP A 150 -16.78 7.74 -3.93
CA ASP A 150 -16.66 8.71 -5.04
C ASP A 150 -16.74 8.03 -6.41
N CYS A 151 -17.69 8.47 -7.27
CA CYS A 151 -17.96 7.85 -8.56
C CYS A 151 -16.75 7.82 -9.51
N ARG A 152 -15.75 8.68 -9.30
CA ARG A 152 -14.58 8.78 -10.19
C ARG A 152 -13.77 7.49 -10.24
N ARG A 153 -13.60 6.81 -9.10
CA ARG A 153 -12.76 5.61 -8.97
C ARG A 153 -13.36 4.56 -8.00
N SER A 154 -14.68 4.55 -7.83
CA SER A 154 -15.38 3.67 -6.90
C SER A 154 -14.96 2.21 -7.06
N ASP A 155 -15.02 1.67 -8.27
CA ASP A 155 -14.68 0.27 -8.56
C ASP A 155 -13.26 -0.11 -8.16
N PHE A 156 -12.32 0.82 -8.30
CA PHE A 156 -10.93 0.60 -7.90
C PHE A 156 -10.78 0.58 -6.37
N PHE A 157 -11.44 1.50 -5.67
CA PHE A 157 -11.27 1.64 -4.22
C PHE A 157 -12.18 0.74 -3.38
N LEU A 158 -13.28 0.23 -3.93
CA LEU A 158 -14.21 -0.63 -3.20
C LEU A 158 -13.54 -1.86 -2.56
N PRO A 159 -12.72 -2.66 -3.27
CA PRO A 159 -12.01 -3.78 -2.66
C PRO A 159 -11.00 -3.34 -1.59
N HIS A 160 -10.41 -2.16 -1.71
CA HIS A 160 -9.51 -1.61 -0.70
C HIS A 160 -10.26 -1.15 0.56
N ALA A 161 -11.43 -0.56 0.41
CA ALA A 161 -12.30 -0.20 1.54
C ALA A 161 -12.75 -1.47 2.29
N LEU A 162 -13.17 -2.50 1.57
CA LEU A 162 -13.50 -3.80 2.17
C LEU A 162 -12.32 -4.37 2.96
N ALA A 163 -11.13 -4.38 2.37
CA ALA A 163 -9.92 -4.87 3.01
C ALA A 163 -9.55 -4.07 4.27
N ALA A 164 -9.71 -2.75 4.26
CA ALA A 164 -9.47 -1.91 5.43
C ALA A 164 -10.39 -2.30 6.59
N LEU A 165 -11.68 -2.55 6.32
CA LEU A 165 -12.64 -2.99 7.34
C LEU A 165 -12.31 -4.39 7.88
N VAL A 166 -11.88 -5.31 7.02
CA VAL A 166 -11.38 -6.64 7.43
C VAL A 166 -10.13 -6.50 8.31
N MET A 167 -9.19 -5.62 7.96
CA MET A 167 -7.99 -5.37 8.78
C MET A 167 -8.34 -4.79 10.16
N VAL A 168 -9.39 -3.98 10.26
CA VAL A 168 -9.91 -3.49 11.55
C VAL A 168 -10.47 -4.64 12.39
N ASP A 169 -11.23 -5.56 11.81
CA ASP A 169 -11.76 -6.72 12.52
C ASP A 169 -10.66 -7.62 13.08
N TYR A 170 -9.57 -7.81 12.35
CA TYR A 170 -8.44 -8.61 12.80
C TYR A 170 -7.48 -7.85 13.73
N GLY A 171 -7.76 -6.58 14.03
CA GLY A 171 -6.89 -5.74 14.87
C GLY A 171 -5.53 -5.41 14.24
N VAL A 172 -5.41 -5.57 12.93
CA VAL A 172 -4.21 -5.19 12.14
C VAL A 172 -4.22 -3.69 11.84
N LEU A 173 -5.41 -3.11 11.72
CA LEU A 173 -5.61 -1.68 11.51
C LEU A 173 -6.45 -1.09 12.65
N SER A 174 -5.96 -0.02 13.30
CA SER A 174 -6.79 0.75 14.22
C SER A 174 -7.87 1.52 13.45
N PRO A 175 -9.12 1.63 13.96
CA PRO A 175 -10.14 2.52 13.38
C PRO A 175 -9.67 3.98 13.26
N ASP A 176 -8.77 4.40 14.17
CA ASP A 176 -8.22 5.76 14.21
C ASP A 176 -6.87 5.89 13.50
N GLN A 177 -6.44 4.86 12.77
CA GLN A 177 -5.15 4.86 12.09
C GLN A 177 -5.02 6.01 11.11
N ILE A 178 -3.90 6.72 11.20
CA ILE A 178 -3.56 7.80 10.27
C ILE A 178 -2.73 7.25 9.11
N GLY A 179 -3.05 7.66 7.89
CA GLY A 179 -2.38 7.32 6.64
C GLY A 179 -2.42 8.47 5.64
N ALA A 180 -2.16 8.18 4.36
CA ALA A 180 -2.18 9.20 3.34
C ALA A 180 -3.60 9.52 2.81
N PHE A 181 -3.68 10.43 1.84
CA PHE A 181 -4.95 10.98 1.35
C PHE A 181 -5.92 9.96 0.78
N HIS A 182 -5.47 8.87 0.17
CA HIS A 182 -6.34 7.85 -0.39
C HIS A 182 -6.46 6.60 0.50
N GLY A 183 -5.99 6.69 1.76
CA GLY A 183 -6.02 5.61 2.73
C GLY A 183 -4.84 4.65 2.62
N GLU A 184 -3.73 5.09 2.07
CA GLU A 184 -2.48 4.33 2.02
C GLU A 184 -1.84 4.25 3.41
N LEU A 185 -1.15 3.12 3.68
CA LEU A 185 -0.64 2.71 4.99
C LEU A 185 0.88 2.80 5.08
N GLY A 186 1.36 3.45 6.11
CA GLY A 186 2.70 3.32 6.67
C GLY A 186 3.85 3.69 5.74
N HIS A 187 5.00 3.07 5.99
CA HIS A 187 6.30 3.41 5.42
C HIS A 187 6.39 3.38 3.89
N THR A 188 5.64 2.52 3.24
CA THR A 188 5.67 2.34 1.77
C THR A 188 4.31 2.56 1.11
N GLN A 189 3.37 3.17 1.83
CA GLN A 189 2.09 3.63 1.31
C GLN A 189 1.27 2.53 0.62
N PHE A 190 1.13 1.40 1.32
CA PHE A 190 0.28 0.31 0.82
C PHE A 190 -1.20 0.67 0.84
N LEU A 191 -1.90 0.45 -0.26
CA LEU A 191 -3.36 0.38 -0.22
C LEU A 191 -3.83 -0.84 0.59
N PRO A 192 -4.91 -0.74 1.37
CA PRO A 192 -5.34 -1.82 2.29
C PRO A 192 -5.53 -3.19 1.63
N GLY A 193 -6.04 -3.27 0.41
CA GLY A 193 -6.16 -4.54 -0.30
C GLY A 193 -4.80 -5.20 -0.60
N ASN A 194 -3.81 -4.40 -0.96
CA ASN A 194 -2.45 -4.89 -1.15
C ASN A 194 -1.81 -5.24 0.21
N ALA A 195 -2.07 -4.45 1.26
CA ALA A 195 -1.60 -4.72 2.60
C ALA A 195 -2.09 -6.09 3.10
N LEU A 196 -3.37 -6.38 2.93
CA LEU A 196 -3.97 -7.66 3.32
C LEU A 196 -3.39 -8.84 2.50
N ALA A 197 -3.16 -8.64 1.19
CA ALA A 197 -2.69 -9.71 0.29
C ALA A 197 -1.18 -9.99 0.42
N TYR A 198 -0.38 -8.96 0.61
CA TYR A 198 1.09 -9.06 0.51
C TYR A 198 1.83 -8.79 1.83
N GLY A 199 1.12 -8.43 2.90
CA GLY A 199 1.72 -8.16 4.22
C GLY A 199 2.59 -9.31 4.71
N ARG A 200 3.75 -8.96 5.32
CA ARG A 200 4.69 -9.90 5.92
C ARG A 200 5.23 -9.33 7.23
N ASP A 201 5.31 -10.17 8.21
CA ASP A 201 6.04 -9.94 9.45
C ASP A 201 7.54 -9.99 9.13
N GLY A 202 8.18 -8.83 9.13
CA GLY A 202 9.59 -8.67 8.79
C GLY A 202 10.50 -8.65 10.02
N ASN A 203 9.94 -8.36 11.21
CA ASN A 203 10.67 -8.32 12.47
C ASN A 203 10.52 -9.61 13.30
N GLY A 204 9.59 -10.50 12.93
CA GLY A 204 9.37 -11.79 13.58
C GLY A 204 8.57 -11.72 14.89
N ASP A 205 7.79 -10.66 15.11
CA ASP A 205 6.98 -10.49 16.33
C ASP A 205 5.59 -11.17 16.26
N GLY A 206 5.26 -11.78 15.13
CA GLY A 206 4.00 -12.49 14.87
C GLY A 206 2.87 -11.58 14.39
N ARG A 207 3.15 -10.33 14.04
CA ARG A 207 2.19 -9.36 13.51
C ARG A 207 2.69 -8.76 12.19
N VAL A 208 1.80 -8.07 11.51
CA VAL A 208 2.16 -7.26 10.33
C VAL A 208 1.74 -5.83 10.61
N ASP A 209 2.71 -4.95 10.79
CA ASP A 209 2.50 -3.53 11.04
C ASP A 209 3.20 -2.69 9.96
N PHE A 210 2.44 -2.07 9.07
CA PHE A 210 2.98 -1.22 8.00
C PHE A 210 3.65 0.06 8.53
N TYR A 211 3.48 0.40 9.80
CA TYR A 211 4.16 1.49 10.51
C TYR A 211 5.44 1.03 11.20
N ASN A 212 5.73 -0.27 11.18
CA ASN A 212 7.04 -0.84 11.45
C ASN A 212 7.81 -0.95 10.13
N MET A 213 9.04 -0.40 10.11
CA MET A 213 9.86 -0.38 8.89
C MET A 213 10.19 -1.79 8.39
N ALA A 214 10.50 -2.73 9.27
CA ALA A 214 10.87 -4.08 8.85
C ALA A 214 9.73 -4.81 8.14
N ASP A 215 8.50 -4.69 8.67
CA ASP A 215 7.30 -5.29 8.07
C ASP A 215 6.93 -4.62 6.75
N ALA A 216 7.02 -3.29 6.69
CA ALA A 216 6.76 -2.56 5.47
C ALA A 216 7.75 -2.94 4.36
N MET A 217 9.05 -3.06 4.67
CA MET A 217 10.08 -3.50 3.72
C MET A 217 9.88 -4.95 3.29
N ALA A 218 9.57 -5.86 4.24
CA ALA A 218 9.28 -7.26 3.94
C ALA A 218 8.04 -7.40 3.04
N SER A 219 7.00 -6.63 3.34
CA SER A 219 5.76 -6.59 2.55
C SER A 219 6.01 -6.05 1.14
N THR A 220 6.83 -5.00 0.99
CA THR A 220 7.21 -4.42 -0.30
C THR A 220 8.02 -5.42 -1.13
N ALA A 221 9.00 -6.08 -0.51
CA ALA A 221 9.80 -7.11 -1.17
C ALA A 221 8.92 -8.30 -1.62
N ASN A 222 8.01 -8.75 -0.75
CA ASN A 222 7.05 -9.80 -1.07
C ASN A 222 6.10 -9.38 -2.21
N PHE A 223 5.58 -8.16 -2.20
CA PHE A 223 4.74 -7.62 -3.28
C PHE A 223 5.49 -7.71 -4.61
N LEU A 224 6.68 -7.14 -4.72
CA LEU A 224 7.47 -7.17 -5.95
C LEU A 224 7.75 -8.61 -6.39
N ARG A 225 8.11 -9.50 -5.46
CA ARG A 225 8.35 -10.92 -5.75
C ARG A 225 7.12 -11.62 -6.31
N GLN A 226 5.96 -11.42 -5.69
CA GLN A 226 4.69 -12.01 -6.13
C GLN A 226 4.20 -11.40 -7.46
N LYS A 227 4.58 -10.18 -7.76
CA LYS A 227 4.28 -9.49 -9.02
C LYS A 227 5.25 -9.84 -10.16
N GLY A 228 6.18 -10.77 -9.94
CA GLY A 228 7.03 -11.33 -10.99
C GLY A 228 8.49 -10.87 -10.95
N TRP A 229 8.94 -10.25 -9.85
CA TRP A 229 10.36 -9.93 -9.69
C TRP A 229 11.22 -11.19 -9.79
N GLN A 230 12.23 -11.15 -10.64
CA GLN A 230 13.15 -12.25 -10.89
C GLN A 230 14.50 -11.97 -10.19
N PRO A 231 14.89 -12.77 -9.18
CA PRO A 231 16.15 -12.60 -8.48
C PRO A 231 17.36 -12.60 -9.42
N GLY A 232 18.29 -11.68 -9.18
CA GLY A 232 19.55 -11.60 -9.92
C GLY A 232 19.44 -10.98 -11.31
N LEU A 233 18.24 -10.67 -11.81
CA LEU A 233 18.08 -9.96 -13.07
C LEU A 233 18.03 -8.44 -12.86
N GLY A 234 18.42 -7.69 -13.90
CA GLY A 234 18.45 -6.24 -13.89
C GLY A 234 17.06 -5.61 -13.80
N TYR A 235 17.02 -4.35 -13.37
CA TYR A 235 15.79 -3.56 -13.18
C TYR A 235 15.85 -2.15 -13.77
N GLN A 236 16.87 -1.88 -14.58
CA GLN A 236 16.92 -0.64 -15.36
C GLN A 236 15.94 -0.70 -16.54
N GLU A 237 15.66 0.43 -17.17
CA GLU A 237 14.79 0.49 -18.35
C GLU A 237 15.26 -0.49 -19.42
N GLY A 238 14.34 -1.32 -19.91
CA GLY A 238 14.65 -2.41 -20.86
C GLY A 238 15.09 -3.74 -20.22
N GLU A 239 15.32 -3.78 -18.91
CA GLU A 239 15.71 -5.02 -18.21
C GLU A 239 14.48 -5.77 -17.63
N PRO A 240 14.61 -7.08 -17.32
CA PRO A 240 13.48 -7.96 -16.99
C PRO A 240 12.62 -7.51 -15.81
N ASN A 241 13.20 -6.88 -14.78
CA ASN A 241 12.46 -6.44 -13.60
C ASN A 241 11.88 -5.02 -13.71
N PHE A 242 12.25 -4.23 -14.74
CA PHE A 242 11.70 -2.88 -14.90
C PHE A 242 10.16 -2.86 -15.02
N PRO A 243 9.51 -3.77 -15.80
CA PRO A 243 8.05 -3.83 -15.87
C PRO A 243 7.36 -4.14 -14.54
N VAL A 244 8.05 -4.77 -13.59
CA VAL A 244 7.50 -5.06 -12.27
C VAL A 244 7.32 -3.77 -11.45
N LEU A 245 8.17 -2.78 -11.65
CA LEU A 245 8.04 -1.45 -11.02
C LEU A 245 6.78 -0.71 -11.46
N ASN A 246 6.25 -1.01 -12.68
CA ASN A 246 4.96 -0.48 -13.13
C ASN A 246 3.79 -0.95 -12.26
N LEU A 247 3.87 -2.14 -11.69
CA LEU A 247 2.84 -2.69 -10.81
C LEU A 247 2.88 -2.05 -9.41
N TRP A 248 4.00 -1.40 -9.05
CA TRP A 248 4.11 -0.55 -7.88
C TRP A 248 3.55 0.85 -8.17
N ASN A 249 4.02 1.48 -9.23
CA ASN A 249 3.53 2.79 -9.66
C ASN A 249 3.53 2.89 -11.19
N ALA A 250 2.36 3.19 -11.78
CA ALA A 250 2.18 3.21 -13.22
C ALA A 250 2.85 4.37 -13.95
N ALA A 251 3.34 5.40 -13.25
CA ALA A 251 4.04 6.52 -13.88
C ALA A 251 5.46 6.13 -14.28
N THR A 252 5.79 6.16 -15.57
CA THR A 252 7.11 5.76 -16.09
C THR A 252 8.26 6.50 -15.41
N VAL A 253 8.14 7.81 -15.19
CA VAL A 253 9.18 8.60 -14.51
C VAL A 253 9.41 8.16 -13.06
N TYR A 254 8.37 7.61 -12.41
CA TYR A 254 8.48 7.05 -11.06
C TYR A 254 9.29 5.75 -11.08
N GLN A 255 9.04 4.89 -12.06
CA GLN A 255 9.78 3.63 -12.26
C GLN A 255 11.26 3.91 -12.57
N GLN A 256 11.54 4.83 -13.48
CA GLN A 256 12.89 5.28 -13.82
C GLN A 256 13.62 5.84 -12.59
N ALA A 257 12.93 6.66 -11.78
CA ALA A 257 13.53 7.22 -10.57
C ALA A 257 13.83 6.13 -9.53
N ILE A 258 12.95 5.12 -9.33
CA ILE A 258 13.25 3.96 -8.48
C ILE A 258 14.49 3.23 -9.00
N ALA A 259 14.54 2.96 -10.30
CA ALA A 259 15.64 2.20 -10.90
C ALA A 259 16.99 2.92 -10.73
N LEU A 260 17.05 4.22 -11.06
CA LEU A 260 18.27 5.03 -10.91
C LEU A 260 18.69 5.20 -9.45
N ALA A 261 17.74 5.51 -8.56
CA ALA A 261 18.02 5.65 -7.13
C ALA A 261 18.46 4.31 -6.52
N GLY A 262 17.76 3.22 -6.85
CA GLY A 262 18.10 1.87 -6.40
C GLY A 262 19.50 1.45 -6.79
N GLN A 263 19.92 1.74 -8.02
CA GLN A 263 21.27 1.48 -8.50
C GLN A 263 22.33 2.31 -7.75
N ALA A 264 22.05 3.59 -7.52
CA ALA A 264 22.98 4.48 -6.81
C ALA A 264 23.12 4.14 -5.32
N ILE A 265 22.07 3.59 -4.70
CA ILE A 265 22.10 3.11 -3.30
C ILE A 265 22.93 1.82 -3.20
N GLY A 266 22.75 0.90 -4.14
CA GLY A 266 23.41 -0.41 -4.14
C GLY A 266 22.75 -1.42 -3.19
N ASN A 267 23.49 -2.44 -2.82
CA ASN A 267 23.07 -3.54 -1.93
C ASN A 267 23.80 -3.46 -0.60
#